data_00105b81284840d6278ea887e31e49a3
#
_entry.id   00105b81284840d6278ea887e31e49a3
#
_cell.length_a   1.000
_cell.length_b   1.000
_cell.length_c   1.000
_cell.angle_alpha   90.00
_cell.angle_beta   90.00
_cell.angle_gamma   90.00
#
_symmetry.space_group_name_H-M   'P 1'
#
loop_
_entity.id
_entity.type
_entity.pdbx_description
1 polymer ?
#
loop_
_entity_poly.entity_id
_entity_poly.type
_entity_poly.pdbx_seq_one_letter_code
_entity_poly.pdbx_strand_id
1 'polypeptide(L)'
;MSDFTMFQNRPITSISEEITQKNSLSSAFKTQFIAVASGKGGVGKTWFTISLAQRLARQGHKVLIFDGDFGLANVDIQLGLMPQYDLVDVLGRRIALGDAIQSCTLGQAKFDVLPGRAGVPAAAGIDSGALNGLLTALRKMSKYDVVLLDLCAGIDPVTRHLSAMSDILLAVTTEEPTALTDVYAVMKLYARDRVRLGEKSTDCRLVINQVSTHRSGQQTFDKLAQACKNFLGWTPVLAGMIRKDTRVPAAIRMQSSILVTTPNSFASVDVARLADRLNIPENASLAF
;
A
#
# COMPACT_ATOMS: atom_id res chain seq x y z
N MET A 1 35.72 -51.70 17.38
CA MET A 1 34.58 -52.54 16.94
C MET A 1 33.37 -51.92 17.58
N SER A 2 32.79 -51.10 16.79
CA SER A 2 31.51 -51.16 16.13
C SER A 2 30.33 -50.74 17.01
N ASP A 3 29.88 -49.54 16.80
CA ASP A 3 28.41 -49.32 16.76
C ASP A 3 28.11 -48.23 15.73
N PHE A 4 27.90 -48.74 14.51
CA PHE A 4 27.48 -47.98 13.34
C PHE A 4 26.22 -48.61 12.79
N THR A 5 25.09 -48.44 13.50
CA THR A 5 23.78 -48.90 12.97
C THR A 5 22.63 -48.30 13.76
N MET A 6 22.20 -47.06 13.45
CA MET A 6 20.82 -46.60 13.65
C MET A 6 20.54 -45.30 12.91
N PHE A 7 20.68 -45.34 11.59
CA PHE A 7 20.07 -44.33 10.70
C PHE A 7 19.55 -45.05 9.44
N GLN A 8 18.48 -45.81 9.60
CA GLN A 8 17.71 -46.28 8.43
C GLN A 8 16.22 -46.15 8.73
N ASN A 9 15.55 -45.50 7.74
CA ASN A 9 14.09 -45.52 7.53
C ASN A 9 13.24 -44.51 8.31
N ARG A 10 13.33 -43.23 7.96
CA ARG A 10 12.12 -42.39 7.89
C ARG A 10 11.75 -42.19 6.43
N PRO A 11 10.49 -42.45 6.00
CA PRO A 11 10.08 -42.26 4.63
C PRO A 11 10.15 -40.78 4.26
N ILE A 12 10.73 -40.46 3.09
CA ILE A 12 10.90 -39.10 2.54
C ILE A 12 9.56 -38.35 2.40
N THR A 13 8.44 -39.07 2.35
CA THR A 13 7.08 -38.52 2.33
C THR A 13 6.70 -37.75 3.59
N SER A 14 7.21 -38.10 4.78
CA SER A 14 6.88 -37.38 6.03
C SER A 14 7.55 -36.02 6.13
N ILE A 15 8.73 -35.84 5.52
CA ILE A 15 9.48 -34.57 5.55
C ILE A 15 8.86 -33.56 4.58
N SER A 16 8.38 -34.02 3.42
CA SER A 16 7.68 -33.16 2.46
C SER A 16 6.33 -32.67 2.98
N GLU A 17 5.61 -33.51 3.71
CA GLU A 17 4.32 -33.14 4.35
C GLU A 17 4.52 -32.17 5.53
N GLU A 18 5.54 -32.37 6.37
CA GLU A 18 5.88 -31.44 7.45
C GLU A 18 6.37 -30.07 6.91
N ILE A 19 7.13 -30.04 5.81
CA ILE A 19 7.57 -28.79 5.16
C ILE A 19 6.38 -28.11 4.48
N THR A 20 5.48 -28.86 3.86
CA THR A 20 4.27 -28.33 3.24
C THR A 20 3.29 -27.80 4.29
N GLN A 21 3.10 -28.50 5.42
CA GLN A 21 2.28 -28.06 6.55
C GLN A 21 2.91 -26.86 7.27
N LYS A 22 4.22 -26.81 7.48
CA LYS A 22 4.92 -25.67 8.06
C LYS A 22 4.86 -24.43 7.14
N ASN A 23 4.95 -24.62 5.83
CA ASN A 23 4.79 -23.54 4.85
C ASN A 23 3.31 -23.08 4.73
N SER A 24 2.33 -23.96 4.88
CA SER A 24 0.91 -23.60 4.89
C SER A 24 0.50 -22.90 6.19
N LEU A 25 1.09 -23.25 7.34
CA LEU A 25 0.86 -22.58 8.63
C LEU A 25 1.58 -21.22 8.72
N SER A 26 2.69 -21.03 7.99
CA SER A 26 3.38 -19.71 7.92
C SER A 26 2.70 -18.72 6.97
N SER A 27 1.82 -19.18 6.09
CA SER A 27 1.03 -18.32 5.19
C SER A 27 -0.25 -17.78 5.84
N ALA A 28 -0.65 -18.30 7.01
CA ALA A 28 -1.96 -18.04 7.61
C ALA A 28 -2.11 -16.67 8.29
N PHE A 29 -1.00 -15.89 8.53
CA PHE A 29 -1.07 -14.63 9.27
C PHE A 29 -0.04 -13.61 8.79
N LYS A 30 -0.16 -13.15 7.55
CA LYS A 30 0.77 -12.16 7.04
C LYS A 30 0.05 -10.86 6.70
N THR A 31 0.26 -9.82 7.53
CA THR A 31 -0.13 -8.43 7.20
C THR A 31 0.36 -8.07 5.80
N GLN A 32 -0.55 -7.70 4.91
CA GLN A 32 -0.21 -7.29 3.55
C GLN A 32 0.18 -5.81 3.52
N PHE A 33 1.32 -5.50 2.95
CA PHE A 33 1.79 -4.14 2.74
C PHE A 33 1.50 -3.71 1.30
N ILE A 34 0.73 -2.65 1.14
CA ILE A 34 0.37 -2.08 -0.16
C ILE A 34 0.90 -0.65 -0.23
N ALA A 35 1.90 -0.43 -1.07
CA ALA A 35 2.38 0.92 -1.35
C ALA A 35 1.45 1.61 -2.35
N VAL A 36 1.09 2.85 -2.06
CA VAL A 36 0.40 3.75 -2.98
C VAL A 36 1.39 4.84 -3.36
N ALA A 37 1.85 4.83 -4.61
CA ALA A 37 2.86 5.75 -5.11
C ALA A 37 2.44 6.38 -6.44
N SER A 38 3.04 7.52 -6.77
CA SER A 38 2.84 8.20 -8.04
C SER A 38 4.10 8.91 -8.48
N GLY A 39 4.29 9.09 -9.78
CA GLY A 39 5.41 9.87 -10.29
C GLY A 39 5.19 11.38 -10.16
N LYS A 40 3.95 11.84 -10.11
CA LYS A 40 3.57 13.26 -10.09
C LYS A 40 2.70 13.60 -8.89
N GLY A 41 2.89 14.78 -8.31
CA GLY A 41 2.00 15.34 -7.28
C GLY A 41 0.62 15.71 -7.85
N GLY A 42 -0.40 15.71 -6.99
CA GLY A 42 -1.75 16.14 -7.37
C GLY A 42 -2.61 15.10 -8.10
N VAL A 43 -2.11 13.89 -8.36
CA VAL A 43 -2.89 12.82 -8.99
C VAL A 43 -3.97 12.21 -8.08
N GLY A 44 -4.04 12.63 -6.81
CA GLY A 44 -5.05 12.20 -5.84
C GLY A 44 -4.68 10.97 -5.03
N LYS A 45 -3.41 10.72 -4.82
CA LYS A 45 -2.84 9.58 -4.10
C LYS A 45 -3.41 9.44 -2.68
N THR A 46 -3.22 10.43 -1.82
CA THR A 46 -3.67 10.44 -0.42
C THR A 46 -5.19 10.28 -0.30
N TRP A 47 -5.96 11.00 -1.12
CA TRP A 47 -7.41 10.82 -1.15
C TRP A 47 -7.80 9.38 -1.52
N PHE A 48 -7.10 8.80 -2.50
CA PHE A 48 -7.32 7.42 -2.91
C PHE A 48 -6.97 6.45 -1.78
N THR A 49 -5.82 6.64 -1.11
CA THR A 49 -5.39 5.81 0.04
C THR A 49 -6.42 5.83 1.16
N ILE A 50 -6.92 7.01 1.55
CA ILE A 50 -7.95 7.18 2.57
C ILE A 50 -9.26 6.49 2.15
N SER A 51 -9.68 6.70 0.90
CA SER A 51 -10.91 6.10 0.37
C SER A 51 -10.83 4.58 0.30
N LEU A 52 -9.65 4.04 -0.08
CA LEU A 52 -9.38 2.61 -0.11
C LEU A 52 -9.41 2.03 1.32
N ALA A 53 -8.72 2.67 2.27
CA ALA A 53 -8.72 2.25 3.68
C ALA A 53 -10.15 2.20 4.24
N GLN A 54 -10.94 3.24 3.98
CA GLN A 54 -12.33 3.30 4.40
C GLN A 54 -13.15 2.15 3.79
N ARG A 55 -12.98 1.85 2.51
CA ARG A 55 -13.72 0.76 1.84
C ARG A 55 -13.33 -0.59 2.40
N LEU A 56 -12.03 -0.87 2.56
CA LEU A 56 -11.52 -2.13 3.13
C LEU A 56 -11.99 -2.32 4.58
N ALA A 57 -11.96 -1.25 5.40
CA ALA A 57 -12.46 -1.30 6.77
C ALA A 57 -13.97 -1.61 6.83
N ARG A 58 -14.77 -1.09 5.87
CA ARG A 58 -16.19 -1.46 5.75
C ARG A 58 -16.42 -2.90 5.32
N GLN A 59 -15.45 -3.54 4.72
CA GLN A 59 -15.45 -4.97 4.38
C GLN A 59 -15.04 -5.86 5.57
N GLY A 60 -14.68 -5.26 6.71
CA GLY A 60 -14.27 -5.97 7.92
C GLY A 60 -12.78 -6.10 8.11
N HIS A 61 -11.95 -5.62 7.15
CA HIS A 61 -10.50 -5.68 7.30
C HIS A 61 -9.98 -4.69 8.36
N LYS A 62 -8.97 -5.12 9.10
CA LYS A 62 -8.21 -4.27 10.03
C LYS A 62 -7.14 -3.51 9.23
N VAL A 63 -7.35 -2.23 9.03
CA VAL A 63 -6.53 -1.38 8.14
C VAL A 63 -5.73 -0.38 8.94
N LEU A 64 -4.45 -0.21 8.56
CA LEU A 64 -3.60 0.89 8.98
C LEU A 64 -3.20 1.71 7.74
N ILE A 65 -3.35 3.03 7.81
CA ILE A 65 -2.67 3.95 6.89
C ILE A 65 -1.35 4.38 7.53
N PHE A 66 -0.27 4.21 6.81
CA PHE A 66 1.05 4.72 7.14
C PHE A 66 1.32 5.93 6.23
N ASP A 67 1.35 7.13 6.78
CA ASP A 67 1.69 8.34 6.02
C ASP A 67 3.20 8.46 5.85
N GLY A 68 3.68 7.99 4.72
CA GLY A 68 5.09 7.98 4.33
C GLY A 68 5.52 9.18 3.49
N ASP A 69 4.69 10.21 3.39
CA ASP A 69 5.09 11.47 2.75
C ASP A 69 5.81 12.38 3.76
N PHE A 70 7.10 12.13 3.95
CA PHE A 70 7.91 12.87 4.92
C PHE A 70 8.07 14.36 4.60
N GLY A 71 7.77 14.77 3.37
CA GLY A 71 7.85 16.18 2.96
C GLY A 71 6.55 16.93 3.18
N LEU A 72 5.45 16.32 2.78
CA LEU A 72 4.13 16.94 2.71
C LEU A 72 3.05 15.99 3.26
N ALA A 73 3.31 15.36 4.42
CA ALA A 73 2.33 14.54 5.12
C ALA A 73 0.99 15.30 5.23
N ASN A 74 -0.10 14.64 4.88
CA ASN A 74 -1.41 15.28 4.80
C ASN A 74 -2.59 14.33 5.03
N VAL A 75 -2.35 13.08 5.41
CA VAL A 75 -3.42 12.12 5.78
C VAL A 75 -4.20 12.64 6.98
N ASP A 76 -3.51 13.11 8.01
CA ASP A 76 -4.08 13.70 9.22
C ASP A 76 -4.94 14.94 8.88
N ILE A 77 -4.43 15.83 8.04
CA ILE A 77 -5.13 17.04 7.59
C ILE A 77 -6.43 16.68 6.86
N GLN A 78 -6.39 15.71 5.93
CA GLN A 78 -7.58 15.30 5.18
C GLN A 78 -8.62 14.58 6.05
N LEU A 79 -8.19 13.98 7.16
CA LEU A 79 -9.07 13.28 8.12
C LEU A 79 -9.49 14.16 9.32
N GLY A 80 -8.94 15.39 9.44
CA GLY A 80 -9.19 16.26 10.58
C GLY A 80 -8.61 15.73 11.89
N LEU A 81 -7.54 14.93 11.82
CA LEU A 81 -6.84 14.42 12.98
C LEU A 81 -5.85 15.47 13.52
N MET A 82 -5.63 15.45 14.83
CA MET A 82 -4.62 16.27 15.49
C MET A 82 -3.66 15.36 16.27
N PRO A 83 -2.69 14.75 15.58
CA PRO A 83 -1.78 13.79 16.19
C PRO A 83 -0.85 14.47 17.20
N GLN A 84 -0.70 13.85 18.39
CA GLN A 84 0.29 14.28 19.37
C GLN A 84 1.69 13.78 18.99
N TYR A 85 1.77 12.61 18.38
CA TYR A 85 2.99 11.96 17.95
C TYR A 85 2.85 11.49 16.51
N ASP A 86 3.97 11.30 15.84
CA ASP A 86 4.03 10.94 14.45
C ASP A 86 5.15 9.93 14.14
N LEU A 87 5.25 9.56 12.87
CA LEU A 87 6.24 8.63 12.35
C LEU A 87 7.69 9.05 12.67
N VAL A 88 7.99 10.36 12.69
CA VAL A 88 9.34 10.88 12.98
C VAL A 88 9.70 10.66 14.44
N ASP A 89 8.74 10.77 15.37
CA ASP A 89 8.96 10.47 16.78
C ASP A 89 9.26 8.99 17.02
N VAL A 90 8.56 8.10 16.28
CA VAL A 90 8.83 6.64 16.32
C VAL A 90 10.21 6.31 15.75
N LEU A 91 10.57 6.85 14.58
CA LEU A 91 11.88 6.64 13.96
C LEU A 91 13.02 7.20 14.83
N GLY A 92 12.75 8.33 15.50
CA GLY A 92 13.66 8.93 16.48
C GLY A 92 13.71 8.20 17.83
N ARG A 93 12.97 7.09 18.00
CA ARG A 93 12.86 6.31 19.25
C ARG A 93 12.41 7.13 20.46
N ARG A 94 11.65 8.22 20.24
CA ARG A 94 11.12 9.05 21.32
C ARG A 94 9.90 8.45 21.98
N ILE A 95 9.15 7.64 21.22
CA ILE A 95 7.94 6.94 21.68
C ILE A 95 7.86 5.56 21.08
N ALA A 96 7.02 4.71 21.66
CA ALA A 96 6.72 3.41 21.09
C ALA A 96 5.78 3.53 19.86
N LEU A 97 5.89 2.61 18.90
CA LEU A 97 5.10 2.59 17.68
C LEU A 97 3.58 2.65 17.98
N GLY A 98 3.13 1.91 19.01
CA GLY A 98 1.72 1.85 19.36
C GLY A 98 1.12 3.19 19.82
N ASP A 99 1.96 4.04 20.43
CA ASP A 99 1.52 5.34 20.97
C ASP A 99 1.34 6.41 19.88
N ALA A 100 2.00 6.23 18.71
CA ALA A 100 1.83 7.12 17.56
C ALA A 100 0.62 6.75 16.70
N ILE A 101 0.09 5.54 16.83
CA ILE A 101 -1.03 5.08 16.02
C ILE A 101 -2.33 5.64 16.58
N GLN A 102 -3.08 6.33 15.73
CA GLN A 102 -4.37 6.92 16.06
C GLN A 102 -5.50 6.18 15.37
N SER A 103 -6.60 5.96 16.09
CA SER A 103 -7.82 5.39 15.52
C SER A 103 -8.67 6.49 14.88
N CYS A 104 -9.12 6.24 13.66
CA CYS A 104 -9.97 7.13 12.88
C CYS A 104 -11.30 6.45 12.57
N THR A 105 -12.39 7.20 12.68
CA THR A 105 -13.72 6.74 12.28
C THR A 105 -14.27 7.66 11.19
N LEU A 106 -14.60 7.08 10.03
CA LEU A 106 -15.11 7.81 8.87
C LEU A 106 -16.44 7.17 8.41
N GLY A 107 -17.55 7.73 8.82
CA GLY A 107 -18.86 7.08 8.72
C GLY A 107 -18.91 5.80 9.57
N GLN A 108 -19.19 4.65 8.95
CA GLN A 108 -19.21 3.36 9.63
C GLN A 108 -17.87 2.62 9.58
N ALA A 109 -16.87 3.16 8.89
CA ALA A 109 -15.55 2.55 8.79
C ALA A 109 -14.67 3.00 9.94
N LYS A 110 -13.98 2.03 10.57
CA LYS A 110 -12.96 2.29 11.58
C LYS A 110 -11.64 1.71 11.10
N PHE A 111 -10.61 2.54 11.04
CA PHE A 111 -9.24 2.17 10.68
C PHE A 111 -8.25 2.99 11.50
N ASP A 112 -7.00 2.56 11.49
CA ASP A 112 -5.95 3.26 12.22
C ASP A 112 -5.05 4.05 11.25
N VAL A 113 -4.39 5.08 11.77
CA VAL A 113 -3.45 5.94 11.04
C VAL A 113 -2.17 6.09 11.85
N LEU A 114 -1.02 5.86 11.22
CA LEU A 114 0.28 6.30 11.69
C LEU A 114 0.62 7.57 10.91
N PRO A 115 0.45 8.75 11.53
CA PRO A 115 0.59 10.02 10.82
C PRO A 115 2.06 10.31 10.50
N GLY A 116 2.29 10.99 9.39
CA GLY A 116 3.56 11.58 9.03
C GLY A 116 3.74 12.95 9.65
N ARG A 117 4.91 13.56 9.43
CA ARG A 117 5.20 14.96 9.81
C ARG A 117 5.51 15.76 8.56
N ALA A 118 4.73 16.81 8.31
CA ALA A 118 5.03 17.75 7.25
C ALA A 118 6.28 18.58 7.56
N GLY A 119 7.02 18.99 6.50
CA GLY A 119 8.14 19.89 6.64
C GLY A 119 9.46 19.26 7.12
N VAL A 120 9.52 17.95 7.24
CA VAL A 120 10.78 17.25 7.45
C VAL A 120 11.47 17.13 6.08
N PRO A 121 12.73 17.57 5.93
CA PRO A 121 13.44 17.37 4.66
C PRO A 121 13.50 15.88 4.34
N ALA A 122 12.76 15.44 3.34
CA ALA A 122 12.57 14.02 3.00
C ALA A 122 13.87 13.25 2.70
N ALA A 123 14.93 13.96 2.37
CA ALA A 123 16.23 13.39 2.01
C ALA A 123 17.26 13.43 3.14
N ALA A 124 17.04 14.16 4.22
CA ALA A 124 18.06 14.41 5.23
C ALA A 124 18.05 13.34 6.34
N GLY A 125 18.47 12.11 5.99
CA GLY A 125 18.98 11.20 7.02
C GLY A 125 17.99 10.19 7.58
N ILE A 126 16.87 9.88 6.91
CA ILE A 126 16.05 8.72 7.32
C ILE A 126 16.83 7.45 6.99
N ASP A 127 17.27 6.76 8.02
CA ASP A 127 18.01 5.51 7.88
C ASP A 127 17.08 4.39 7.34
N SER A 128 17.51 3.76 6.26
CA SER A 128 16.78 2.61 5.69
C SER A 128 16.67 1.44 6.66
N GLY A 129 17.64 1.28 7.57
CA GLY A 129 17.60 0.29 8.63
C GLY A 129 16.48 0.58 9.64
N ALA A 130 16.28 1.85 10.02
CA ALA A 130 15.19 2.25 10.89
C ALA A 130 13.82 2.00 10.23
N LEU A 131 13.67 2.30 8.93
CA LEU A 131 12.47 1.99 8.17
C LEU A 131 12.20 0.49 8.10
N ASN A 132 13.22 -0.32 7.83
CA ASN A 132 13.09 -1.79 7.83
C ASN A 132 12.67 -2.32 9.20
N GLY A 133 13.26 -1.79 10.26
CA GLY A 133 12.89 -2.11 11.64
C GLY A 133 11.41 -1.80 11.91
N LEU A 134 10.94 -0.66 11.48
CA LEU A 134 9.56 -0.21 11.63
C LEU A 134 8.57 -1.10 10.85
N LEU A 135 8.84 -1.37 9.56
CA LEU A 135 8.01 -2.28 8.76
C LEU A 135 7.96 -3.69 9.36
N THR A 136 9.09 -4.17 9.87
CA THR A 136 9.18 -5.46 10.58
C THR A 136 8.35 -5.45 11.86
N ALA A 137 8.40 -4.37 12.63
CA ALA A 137 7.59 -4.21 13.84
C ALA A 137 6.09 -4.21 13.51
N LEU A 138 5.66 -3.49 12.47
CA LEU A 138 4.28 -3.49 12.00
C LEU A 138 3.81 -4.89 11.56
N ARG A 139 4.65 -5.65 10.84
CA ARG A 139 4.33 -7.05 10.48
C ARG A 139 4.18 -7.94 11.72
N LYS A 140 5.06 -7.78 12.71
CA LYS A 140 5.04 -8.58 13.95
C LYS A 140 3.85 -8.25 14.86
N MET A 141 3.30 -7.05 14.78
CA MET A 141 2.09 -6.69 15.55
C MET A 141 0.91 -7.61 15.25
N SER A 142 0.83 -8.19 14.03
CA SER A 142 -0.27 -9.06 13.57
C SER A 142 -1.68 -8.49 13.86
N LYS A 143 -1.76 -7.17 14.05
CA LYS A 143 -2.99 -6.43 14.36
C LYS A 143 -3.78 -6.12 13.11
N TYR A 144 -3.09 -5.94 11.97
CA TYR A 144 -3.67 -5.47 10.73
C TYR A 144 -3.66 -6.54 9.65
N ASP A 145 -4.74 -6.60 8.88
CA ASP A 145 -4.81 -7.40 7.67
C ASP A 145 -4.02 -6.71 6.55
N VAL A 146 -4.13 -5.37 6.49
CA VAL A 146 -3.47 -4.56 5.47
C VAL A 146 -2.90 -3.26 6.06
N VAL A 147 -1.70 -2.91 5.60
CA VAL A 147 -1.07 -1.60 5.82
C VAL A 147 -0.94 -0.91 4.48
N LEU A 148 -1.62 0.23 4.32
CA LEU A 148 -1.52 1.09 3.14
C LEU A 148 -0.44 2.14 3.39
N LEU A 149 0.63 2.12 2.60
CA LEU A 149 1.70 3.12 2.66
C LEU A 149 1.36 4.25 1.68
N ASP A 150 0.91 5.41 2.17
CA ASP A 150 0.75 6.62 1.36
C ASP A 150 2.12 7.28 1.19
N LEU A 151 2.70 7.16 0.00
CA LEU A 151 4.08 7.56 -0.23
C LEU A 151 4.17 8.92 -0.92
N CYS A 152 5.34 9.56 -0.86
CA CYS A 152 5.64 10.78 -1.59
C CYS A 152 5.41 10.62 -3.10
N ALA A 153 5.12 11.72 -3.79
CA ALA A 153 5.19 11.73 -5.24
C ALA A 153 6.66 11.78 -5.70
N GLY A 154 6.95 11.05 -6.78
CA GLY A 154 8.30 11.02 -7.37
C GLY A 154 9.04 9.73 -7.10
N ILE A 155 10.37 9.82 -7.15
CA ILE A 155 11.28 8.66 -7.17
C ILE A 155 12.42 8.81 -6.16
N ASP A 156 12.19 9.54 -5.06
CA ASP A 156 13.18 9.70 -4.01
C ASP A 156 13.57 8.36 -3.35
N PRO A 157 14.74 8.28 -2.70
CA PRO A 157 15.24 7.01 -2.15
C PRO A 157 14.31 6.36 -1.13
N VAL A 158 13.64 7.15 -0.28
CA VAL A 158 12.75 6.63 0.78
C VAL A 158 11.48 6.05 0.16
N THR A 159 10.82 6.79 -0.73
CA THR A 159 9.65 6.33 -1.50
C THR A 159 9.95 5.03 -2.25
N ARG A 160 11.10 4.96 -2.92
CA ARG A 160 11.53 3.75 -3.64
C ARG A 160 11.77 2.58 -2.70
N HIS A 161 12.41 2.83 -1.56
CA HIS A 161 12.70 1.80 -0.56
C HIS A 161 11.39 1.21 0.01
N LEU A 162 10.47 2.07 0.48
CA LEU A 162 9.18 1.66 1.01
C LEU A 162 8.33 0.92 -0.04
N SER A 163 8.33 1.41 -1.28
CA SER A 163 7.65 0.72 -2.39
C SER A 163 8.22 -0.68 -2.61
N ALA A 164 9.55 -0.83 -2.66
CA ALA A 164 10.20 -2.11 -2.91
C ALA A 164 10.02 -3.13 -1.76
N MET A 165 9.83 -2.66 -0.53
CA MET A 165 9.55 -3.48 0.65
C MET A 165 8.08 -3.90 0.79
N SER A 166 7.19 -3.36 -0.05
CA SER A 166 5.77 -3.67 -0.05
C SER A 166 5.47 -4.94 -0.85
N ASP A 167 4.37 -5.61 -0.50
CA ASP A 167 3.91 -6.81 -1.21
C ASP A 167 3.28 -6.43 -2.56
N ILE A 168 2.57 -5.30 -2.61
CA ILE A 168 1.92 -4.75 -3.81
C ILE A 168 2.29 -3.28 -3.96
N LEU A 169 2.54 -2.83 -5.19
CA LEU A 169 2.58 -1.41 -5.56
C LEU A 169 1.31 -1.04 -6.33
N LEU A 170 0.51 -0.10 -5.80
CA LEU A 170 -0.53 0.61 -6.54
C LEU A 170 0.08 1.90 -7.11
N ALA A 171 0.41 1.88 -8.39
CA ALA A 171 0.96 3.02 -9.09
C ALA A 171 -0.20 3.91 -9.59
N VAL A 172 -0.36 5.09 -8.98
CA VAL A 172 -1.47 6.00 -9.27
C VAL A 172 -1.03 7.02 -10.32
N THR A 173 -1.86 7.21 -11.34
CA THR A 173 -1.65 8.20 -12.40
C THR A 173 -2.97 8.81 -12.85
N THR A 174 -2.90 9.81 -13.73
CA THR A 174 -4.04 10.39 -14.45
C THR A 174 -3.85 10.22 -15.96
N GLU A 175 -4.79 10.72 -16.77
CA GLU A 175 -4.69 10.70 -18.24
C GLU A 175 -3.70 11.72 -18.80
N GLU A 176 -3.11 12.57 -17.93
CA GLU A 176 -2.16 13.60 -18.37
C GLU A 176 -0.84 12.99 -18.88
N PRO A 177 -0.32 13.41 -20.06
CA PRO A 177 0.89 12.83 -20.65
C PRO A 177 2.11 12.86 -19.71
N THR A 178 2.31 13.93 -18.96
CA THR A 178 3.42 14.05 -18.00
C THR A 178 3.26 13.04 -16.86
N ALA A 179 2.05 12.86 -16.32
CA ALA A 179 1.79 11.88 -15.27
C ALA A 179 2.03 10.43 -15.74
N LEU A 180 1.79 10.14 -17.04
CA LEU A 180 2.06 8.83 -17.64
C LEU A 180 3.57 8.55 -17.73
N THR A 181 4.36 9.54 -18.14
CA THR A 181 5.82 9.43 -18.19
C THR A 181 6.39 9.21 -16.78
N ASP A 182 5.89 9.96 -15.81
CA ASP A 182 6.38 9.91 -14.44
C ASP A 182 6.01 8.56 -13.75
N VAL A 183 4.79 8.06 -13.93
CA VAL A 183 4.39 6.76 -13.38
C VAL A 183 5.16 5.61 -14.04
N TYR A 184 5.47 5.72 -15.34
CA TYR A 184 6.34 4.74 -16.01
C TYR A 184 7.73 4.66 -15.34
N ALA A 185 8.32 5.82 -14.98
CA ALA A 185 9.59 5.86 -14.26
C ALA A 185 9.48 5.20 -12.87
N VAL A 186 8.39 5.44 -12.13
CA VAL A 186 8.11 4.76 -10.85
C VAL A 186 8.07 3.25 -11.03
N MET A 187 7.30 2.74 -11.98
CA MET A 187 7.17 1.30 -12.24
C MET A 187 8.50 0.67 -12.65
N LYS A 188 9.27 1.33 -13.51
CA LYS A 188 10.61 0.88 -13.92
C LYS A 188 11.56 0.75 -12.72
N LEU A 189 11.60 1.75 -11.85
CA LEU A 189 12.48 1.75 -10.69
C LEU A 189 12.02 0.72 -9.65
N TYR A 190 10.73 0.59 -9.41
CA TYR A 190 10.17 -0.44 -8.55
C TYR A 190 10.60 -1.85 -8.98
N ALA A 191 10.39 -2.20 -10.25
CA ALA A 191 10.80 -3.50 -10.77
C ALA A 191 12.30 -3.76 -10.57
N ARG A 192 13.16 -2.75 -10.84
CA ARG A 192 14.60 -2.84 -10.64
C ARG A 192 14.97 -3.03 -9.17
N ASP A 193 14.33 -2.30 -8.26
CA ASP A 193 14.64 -2.36 -6.85
C ASP A 193 14.17 -3.68 -6.22
N ARG A 194 13.03 -4.24 -6.66
CA ARG A 194 12.57 -5.59 -6.30
C ARG A 194 13.58 -6.67 -6.69
N VAL A 195 14.09 -6.62 -7.92
CA VAL A 195 15.14 -7.55 -8.38
C VAL A 195 16.40 -7.46 -7.51
N ARG A 196 16.81 -6.25 -7.11
CA ARG A 196 17.97 -6.04 -6.21
C ARG A 196 17.76 -6.63 -4.82
N LEU A 197 16.51 -6.70 -4.35
CA LEU A 197 16.14 -7.35 -3.09
C LEU A 197 16.04 -8.88 -3.21
N GLY A 198 16.27 -9.45 -4.39
CA GLY A 198 16.16 -10.89 -4.64
C GLY A 198 14.72 -11.38 -4.80
N GLU A 199 13.76 -10.48 -4.95
CA GLU A 199 12.36 -10.84 -5.12
C GLU A 199 12.10 -11.35 -6.54
N LYS A 200 11.42 -12.52 -6.63
CA LYS A 200 11.15 -13.20 -7.91
C LYS A 200 9.96 -12.61 -8.67
N SER A 201 9.08 -11.90 -8.00
CA SER A 201 7.87 -11.32 -8.58
C SER A 201 7.72 -9.85 -8.24
N THR A 202 7.16 -9.10 -9.18
CA THR A 202 6.76 -7.70 -9.00
C THR A 202 5.25 -7.62 -9.14
N ASP A 203 4.53 -7.41 -8.03
CA ASP A 203 3.09 -7.10 -8.08
C ASP A 203 2.93 -5.59 -8.17
N CYS A 204 2.87 -5.09 -9.39
CA CYS A 204 2.65 -3.69 -9.70
C CYS A 204 1.33 -3.54 -10.45
N ARG A 205 0.41 -2.79 -9.86
CA ARG A 205 -0.93 -2.57 -10.39
C ARG A 205 -1.17 -1.09 -10.64
N LEU A 206 -1.76 -0.77 -11.79
CA LEU A 206 -2.08 0.61 -12.17
C LEU A 206 -3.45 1.02 -11.66
N VAL A 207 -3.50 2.23 -11.09
CA VAL A 207 -4.73 2.96 -10.78
C VAL A 207 -4.76 4.21 -11.64
N ILE A 208 -5.73 4.32 -12.54
CA ILE A 208 -5.89 5.53 -13.35
C ILE A 208 -7.00 6.37 -12.73
N ASN A 209 -6.58 7.41 -12.05
CA ASN A 209 -7.46 8.31 -11.32
C ASN A 209 -7.90 9.50 -12.20
N GLN A 210 -9.02 10.10 -11.85
CA GLN A 210 -9.59 11.29 -12.51
C GLN A 210 -9.85 11.07 -14.00
N VAL A 211 -10.18 9.83 -14.41
CA VAL A 211 -10.50 9.58 -15.82
C VAL A 211 -11.80 10.30 -16.24
N SER A 212 -11.81 10.78 -17.45
CA SER A 212 -13.01 11.43 -18.03
C SER A 212 -14.12 10.41 -18.27
N THR A 213 -13.74 9.24 -18.79
CA THR A 213 -14.64 8.10 -19.06
C THR A 213 -13.88 6.79 -18.86
N HIS A 214 -14.58 5.68 -18.68
CA HIS A 214 -13.94 4.35 -18.66
C HIS A 214 -13.20 4.04 -19.96
N ARG A 215 -13.73 4.50 -21.11
CA ARG A 215 -13.09 4.29 -22.41
C ARG A 215 -11.75 5.03 -22.51
N SER A 216 -11.70 6.29 -22.09
CA SER A 216 -10.44 7.06 -22.11
C SER A 216 -9.40 6.50 -21.12
N GLY A 217 -9.87 6.07 -19.93
CA GLY A 217 -9.01 5.38 -18.97
C GLY A 217 -8.44 4.06 -19.53
N GLN A 218 -9.25 3.26 -20.24
CA GLN A 218 -8.77 2.04 -20.88
C GLN A 218 -7.71 2.33 -21.93
N GLN A 219 -7.93 3.33 -22.80
CA GLN A 219 -6.93 3.75 -23.78
C GLN A 219 -5.62 4.21 -23.14
N THR A 220 -5.70 4.88 -21.98
CA THR A 220 -4.56 5.29 -21.19
C THR A 220 -3.80 4.07 -20.63
N PHE A 221 -4.53 3.11 -20.08
CA PHE A 221 -3.94 1.85 -19.62
C PHE A 221 -3.23 1.11 -20.76
N ASP A 222 -3.88 0.96 -21.91
CA ASP A 222 -3.34 0.21 -23.06
C ASP A 222 -2.03 0.82 -23.55
N LYS A 223 -1.92 2.16 -23.59
CA LYS A 223 -0.68 2.86 -23.95
C LYS A 223 0.46 2.57 -22.95
N LEU A 224 0.18 2.66 -21.64
CA LEU A 224 1.17 2.36 -20.60
C LEU A 224 1.57 0.89 -20.60
N ALA A 225 0.60 -0.01 -20.71
CA ALA A 225 0.82 -1.45 -20.78
C ALA A 225 1.71 -1.83 -21.97
N GLN A 226 1.45 -1.23 -23.13
CA GLN A 226 2.26 -1.44 -24.32
C GLN A 226 3.69 -0.90 -24.14
N ALA A 227 3.86 0.28 -23.55
CA ALA A 227 5.17 0.85 -23.25
C ALA A 227 5.95 -0.04 -22.26
N CYS A 228 5.31 -0.50 -21.19
CA CYS A 228 5.94 -1.43 -20.23
C CYS A 228 6.34 -2.75 -20.88
N LYS A 229 5.47 -3.33 -21.70
CA LYS A 229 5.76 -4.56 -22.44
C LYS A 229 6.98 -4.40 -23.35
N ASN A 230 7.05 -3.29 -24.09
CA ASN A 230 8.12 -3.05 -25.07
C ASN A 230 9.47 -2.74 -24.41
N PHE A 231 9.48 -1.99 -23.30
CA PHE A 231 10.72 -1.46 -22.74
C PHE A 231 11.12 -2.08 -21.39
N LEU A 232 10.17 -2.69 -20.67
CA LEU A 232 10.44 -3.33 -19.37
C LEU A 232 10.29 -4.85 -19.42
N GLY A 233 9.74 -5.41 -20.51
CA GLY A 233 9.54 -6.84 -20.69
C GLY A 233 8.38 -7.44 -19.89
N TRP A 234 7.53 -6.62 -19.24
CA TRP A 234 6.36 -7.05 -18.47
C TRP A 234 5.20 -6.07 -18.62
N THR A 235 4.01 -6.51 -18.26
CA THR A 235 2.78 -5.70 -18.36
C THR A 235 2.17 -5.51 -16.97
N PRO A 236 1.90 -4.28 -16.52
CA PRO A 236 1.23 -4.03 -15.26
C PRO A 236 -0.22 -4.54 -15.30
N VAL A 237 -0.76 -4.88 -14.13
CA VAL A 237 -2.18 -5.22 -13.98
C VAL A 237 -2.98 -3.92 -13.77
N LEU A 238 -4.13 -3.81 -14.39
CA LEU A 238 -5.07 -2.71 -14.10
C LEU A 238 -5.84 -3.00 -12.81
N ALA A 239 -5.51 -2.30 -11.72
CA ALA A 239 -6.27 -2.38 -10.47
C ALA A 239 -7.66 -1.75 -10.64
N GLY A 240 -7.72 -0.60 -11.28
CA GLY A 240 -8.98 0.08 -11.56
C GLY A 240 -8.82 1.46 -12.17
N MET A 241 -9.95 2.02 -12.54
CA MET A 241 -10.08 3.38 -13.04
C MET A 241 -11.09 4.13 -12.17
N ILE A 242 -10.77 5.35 -11.78
CA ILE A 242 -11.62 6.19 -10.94
C ILE A 242 -11.99 7.43 -11.72
N ARG A 243 -13.29 7.59 -12.00
CA ARG A 243 -13.80 8.73 -12.76
C ARG A 243 -13.67 10.02 -11.96
N LYS A 244 -13.37 11.09 -12.69
CA LYS A 244 -13.32 12.44 -12.10
C LYS A 244 -14.68 12.79 -11.50
N ASP A 245 -14.66 13.28 -10.25
CA ASP A 245 -15.85 13.67 -9.52
C ASP A 245 -15.61 15.01 -8.82
N THR A 246 -16.41 16.01 -9.17
CA THR A 246 -16.29 17.38 -8.66
C THR A 246 -16.59 17.49 -7.15
N ARG A 247 -17.20 16.47 -6.55
CA ARG A 247 -17.50 16.42 -5.12
C ARG A 247 -16.28 16.02 -4.28
N VAL A 248 -15.27 15.37 -4.87
CA VAL A 248 -14.05 14.96 -4.17
C VAL A 248 -13.33 16.16 -3.52
N PRO A 249 -13.00 17.25 -4.23
CA PRO A 249 -12.37 18.41 -3.61
C PRO A 249 -13.21 19.05 -2.49
N ALA A 250 -14.54 19.04 -2.62
CA ALA A 250 -15.43 19.55 -1.58
C ALA A 250 -15.38 18.66 -0.32
N ALA A 251 -15.43 17.34 -0.47
CA ALA A 251 -15.34 16.39 0.63
C ALA A 251 -14.00 16.52 1.38
N ILE A 252 -12.88 16.65 0.66
CA ILE A 252 -11.55 16.86 1.26
C ILE A 252 -11.54 18.15 2.12
N ARG A 253 -12.06 19.28 1.60
CA ARG A 253 -12.13 20.54 2.37
C ARG A 253 -12.98 20.43 3.62
N MET A 254 -13.99 19.58 3.60
CA MET A 254 -14.89 19.31 4.75
C MET A 254 -14.33 18.20 5.66
N GLN A 255 -13.12 17.73 5.43
CA GLN A 255 -12.52 16.61 6.17
C GLN A 255 -13.47 15.39 6.25
N SER A 256 -14.15 15.13 5.15
CA SER A 256 -15.18 14.08 5.02
C SER A 256 -14.89 13.21 3.78
N SER A 257 -15.64 12.14 3.62
CA SER A 257 -15.49 11.21 2.51
C SER A 257 -16.72 11.21 1.61
N ILE A 258 -16.48 11.17 0.29
CA ILE A 258 -17.57 10.95 -0.68
C ILE A 258 -18.23 9.59 -0.53
N LEU A 259 -17.53 8.60 0.04
CA LEU A 259 -18.10 7.28 0.32
C LEU A 259 -19.16 7.35 1.43
N VAL A 260 -19.17 8.43 2.23
CA VAL A 260 -20.17 8.72 3.25
C VAL A 260 -21.24 9.67 2.69
N THR A 261 -20.79 10.79 2.13
CA THR A 261 -21.70 11.88 1.71
C THR A 261 -22.43 11.59 0.41
N THR A 262 -21.79 10.87 -0.52
CA THR A 262 -22.32 10.53 -1.83
C THR A 262 -21.90 9.12 -2.28
N PRO A 263 -22.37 8.07 -1.59
CA PRO A 263 -21.89 6.69 -1.80
C PRO A 263 -22.16 6.15 -3.21
N ASN A 264 -23.17 6.69 -3.89
CA ASN A 264 -23.52 6.31 -5.27
C ASN A 264 -22.83 7.19 -6.33
N SER A 265 -21.90 8.03 -5.93
CA SER A 265 -21.13 8.83 -6.90
C SER A 265 -20.22 7.94 -7.75
N PHE A 266 -19.86 8.44 -8.93
CA PHE A 266 -18.99 7.66 -9.82
C PHE A 266 -17.68 7.27 -9.16
N ALA A 267 -17.00 8.21 -8.51
CA ALA A 267 -15.75 7.92 -7.84
C ALA A 267 -15.93 6.96 -6.65
N SER A 268 -17.02 7.09 -5.86
CA SER A 268 -17.31 6.17 -4.75
C SER A 268 -17.52 4.73 -5.24
N VAL A 269 -18.28 4.55 -6.32
CA VAL A 269 -18.53 3.23 -6.91
C VAL A 269 -17.24 2.65 -7.51
N ASP A 270 -16.42 3.47 -8.16
CA ASP A 270 -15.19 3.02 -8.78
C ASP A 270 -14.15 2.59 -7.74
N VAL A 271 -14.00 3.34 -6.62
CA VAL A 271 -13.16 2.94 -5.48
C VAL A 271 -13.65 1.62 -4.87
N ALA A 272 -14.96 1.45 -4.69
CA ALA A 272 -15.52 0.21 -4.15
C ALA A 272 -15.18 -0.99 -5.03
N ARG A 273 -15.37 -0.87 -6.35
CA ARG A 273 -15.02 -1.93 -7.32
C ARG A 273 -13.51 -2.25 -7.33
N LEU A 274 -12.66 -1.24 -7.16
CA LEU A 274 -11.23 -1.43 -7.08
C LEU A 274 -10.86 -2.20 -5.81
N ALA A 275 -11.39 -1.82 -4.66
CA ALA A 275 -11.15 -2.51 -3.40
C ALA A 275 -11.59 -3.99 -3.46
N ASP A 276 -12.76 -4.27 -4.05
CA ASP A 276 -13.29 -5.63 -4.20
C ASP A 276 -12.35 -6.54 -5.03
N ARG A 277 -11.50 -5.95 -5.90
CA ARG A 277 -10.54 -6.68 -6.75
C ARG A 277 -9.17 -6.87 -6.11
N LEU A 278 -8.87 -6.21 -5.01
CA LEU A 278 -7.54 -6.30 -4.38
C LEU A 278 -7.29 -7.64 -3.71
N ASN A 279 -8.35 -8.38 -3.36
CA ASN A 279 -8.27 -9.73 -2.82
C ASN A 279 -7.37 -9.79 -1.56
N ILE A 280 -7.68 -8.96 -0.56
CA ILE A 280 -6.96 -8.89 0.71
C ILE A 280 -7.25 -10.17 1.50
N PRO A 281 -6.24 -10.96 1.91
CA PRO A 281 -6.46 -12.12 2.76
C PRO A 281 -6.98 -11.69 4.13
N GLU A 282 -8.05 -12.33 4.59
CA GLU A 282 -8.53 -12.14 5.96
C GLU A 282 -7.57 -12.87 6.92
N ASN A 283 -7.04 -12.15 7.89
CA ASN A 283 -6.40 -12.79 9.04
C ASN A 283 -7.51 -13.42 9.88
N ALA A 284 -7.59 -14.75 9.87
CA ALA A 284 -8.53 -15.45 10.72
C ALA A 284 -8.32 -14.99 12.18
N SER A 285 -9.24 -14.18 12.65
CA SER A 285 -9.31 -13.76 14.05
C SER A 285 -9.40 -15.05 14.87
N LEU A 286 -8.38 -15.36 15.64
CA LEU A 286 -8.56 -16.32 16.74
C LEU A 286 -9.58 -15.67 17.67
N ALA A 287 -10.84 -16.07 17.51
CA ALA A 287 -11.85 -15.83 18.51
C ALA A 287 -11.44 -16.66 19.74
N PHE A 288 -10.94 -15.99 20.75
CA PHE A 288 -10.84 -16.51 22.11
C PHE A 288 -12.03 -16.01 22.92
#